data_835d230fb25af9fddde1d4beb10a027b
#
_entry.id   835d230fb25af9fddde1d4beb10a027b
#
_cell.length_a   1.000
_cell.length_b   1.000
_cell.length_c   1.000
_cell.angle_alpha   90.00
_cell.angle_beta   90.00
_cell.angle_gamma   90.00
#
_symmetry.space_group_name_H-M   'P 1'
#
loop_
_entity.id
_entity.type
_entity.pdbx_description
1 polymer ?
#
loop_
_entity_poly.entity_id
_entity_poly.type
_entity_poly.pdbx_seq_one_letter_code
_entity_poly.pdbx_strand_id
1 'polypeptide(L)'
;MEYGIPYISINYSGWDSHKRHFETMKRPTAEMDMAVSALLTDLNERGLLDTTIVWLSGEFGRVPKVDRQPQWNGGRNHFPRCFSALVAGGGFKGGQVVGKSDETTDHWKERPVTPQDFLGSIMELAGVDPDDRLPNPKWLKEYGPVMSPAVKSQCGRLKEIYV
;
A
#
# COMPACT_ATOMS: atom_id res chain seq x y z
N MET A 1 -6.56 17.77 -3.34
CA MET A 1 -5.52 17.97 -4.37
C MET A 1 -5.63 19.38 -4.98
N GLU A 2 -6.69 19.78 -5.64
CA GLU A 2 -6.86 21.13 -6.21
C GLU A 2 -6.71 22.26 -5.21
N TYR A 3 -7.06 22.05 -3.97
CA TYR A 3 -6.89 23.03 -2.87
C TYR A 3 -5.50 22.98 -2.22
N GLY A 4 -4.53 22.28 -2.81
CA GLY A 4 -3.17 22.19 -2.30
C GLY A 4 -3.03 21.35 -1.01
N ILE A 5 -3.98 20.46 -0.71
CA ILE A 5 -3.87 19.54 0.42
C ILE A 5 -2.86 18.46 0.07
N PRO A 6 -1.71 18.40 0.78
CA PRO A 6 -0.59 17.55 0.37
C PRO A 6 -0.81 16.06 0.70
N TYR A 7 -1.69 15.73 1.64
CA TYR A 7 -1.96 14.36 2.04
C TYR A 7 -3.43 14.15 2.36
N ILE A 8 -4.04 13.16 1.72
CA ILE A 8 -5.44 12.78 1.92
C ILE A 8 -5.49 11.28 2.20
N SER A 9 -6.12 10.90 3.30
CA SER A 9 -6.34 9.51 3.67
C SER A 9 -7.83 9.18 3.66
N ILE A 10 -8.16 8.05 3.05
CA ILE A 10 -9.53 7.50 3.02
C ILE A 10 -9.51 6.14 3.68
N ASN A 11 -10.20 6.00 4.80
CA ASN A 11 -10.34 4.73 5.49
C ASN A 11 -11.66 4.06 5.06
N TYR A 12 -11.54 2.91 4.40
CA TYR A 12 -12.68 2.09 4.00
C TYR A 12 -12.72 0.82 4.84
N SER A 13 -13.65 0.74 5.77
CA SER A 13 -13.79 -0.37 6.72
C SER A 13 -14.52 -1.58 6.12
N GLY A 14 -14.54 -2.70 6.87
CA GLY A 14 -15.30 -3.89 6.49
C GLY A 14 -14.46 -4.99 5.82
N TRP A 15 -13.14 -4.83 5.75
CA TRP A 15 -12.23 -5.79 5.11
C TRP A 15 -11.76 -6.92 6.04
N ASP A 16 -11.97 -6.80 7.34
CA ASP A 16 -11.58 -7.81 8.32
C ASP A 16 -12.62 -8.93 8.43
N SER A 17 -12.70 -9.76 7.39
CA SER A 17 -13.66 -10.85 7.30
C SER A 17 -13.04 -12.20 7.64
N HIS A 18 -13.39 -12.73 8.80
CA HIS A 18 -12.96 -14.06 9.26
C HIS A 18 -13.93 -15.18 8.89
N LYS A 19 -15.13 -14.84 8.44
CA LYS A 19 -16.19 -15.79 8.05
C LYS A 19 -16.73 -15.43 6.69
N ARG A 20 -17.14 -16.43 5.92
CA ARG A 20 -17.81 -16.22 4.63
C ARG A 20 -17.08 -15.19 3.76
N HIS A 21 -15.76 -15.27 3.72
CA HIS A 21 -14.90 -14.25 3.13
C HIS A 21 -15.34 -13.87 1.71
N PHE A 22 -15.57 -14.85 0.85
CA PHE A 22 -15.91 -14.59 -0.56
C PHE A 22 -17.27 -13.87 -0.75
N GLU A 23 -18.25 -14.19 0.10
CA GLU A 23 -19.54 -13.50 0.06
C GLU A 23 -19.42 -12.08 0.61
N THR A 24 -18.74 -11.96 1.76
CA THR A 24 -18.56 -10.66 2.44
C THR A 24 -17.78 -9.68 1.58
N MET A 25 -16.80 -10.16 0.80
CA MET A 25 -15.95 -9.29 -0.02
C MET A 25 -16.55 -8.89 -1.37
N LYS A 26 -17.61 -9.53 -1.84
CA LYS A 26 -18.22 -9.20 -3.15
C LYS A 26 -18.59 -7.72 -3.28
N ARG A 27 -19.27 -7.19 -2.29
CA ARG A 27 -19.71 -5.78 -2.30
C ARG A 27 -18.55 -4.81 -2.14
N PRO A 28 -17.73 -4.89 -1.07
CA PRO A 28 -16.65 -3.91 -0.89
C PRO A 28 -15.60 -3.94 -2.00
N THR A 29 -15.30 -5.10 -2.60
CA THR A 29 -14.40 -5.15 -3.76
C THR A 29 -14.96 -4.47 -4.98
N ALA A 30 -16.26 -4.64 -5.27
CA ALA A 30 -16.90 -3.96 -6.41
C ALA A 30 -16.99 -2.43 -6.19
N GLU A 31 -17.33 -1.99 -4.98
CA GLU A 31 -17.36 -0.57 -4.62
C GLU A 31 -15.95 0.06 -4.72
N MET A 32 -14.93 -0.63 -4.22
CA MET A 32 -13.54 -0.18 -4.31
C MET A 32 -13.06 -0.09 -5.76
N ASP A 33 -13.35 -1.10 -6.57
CA ASP A 33 -12.95 -1.14 -7.98
C ASP A 33 -13.53 0.07 -8.74
N MET A 34 -14.82 0.35 -8.57
CA MET A 34 -15.46 1.51 -9.19
C MET A 34 -14.86 2.83 -8.68
N ALA A 35 -14.66 2.96 -7.38
CA ALA A 35 -14.17 4.20 -6.79
C ALA A 35 -12.72 4.49 -7.20
N VAL A 36 -11.84 3.48 -7.16
CA VAL A 36 -10.43 3.63 -7.55
C VAL A 36 -10.30 3.88 -9.05
N SER A 37 -11.06 3.16 -9.87
CA SER A 37 -11.07 3.37 -11.33
C SER A 37 -11.52 4.79 -11.69
N ALA A 38 -12.60 5.26 -11.08
CA ALA A 38 -13.10 6.62 -11.30
C ALA A 38 -12.08 7.68 -10.85
N LEU A 39 -11.48 7.50 -9.67
CA LEU A 39 -10.44 8.41 -9.16
C LEU A 39 -9.23 8.48 -10.10
N LEU A 40 -8.70 7.35 -10.52
CA LEU A 40 -7.53 7.32 -11.42
C LEU A 40 -7.85 7.92 -12.78
N THR A 41 -9.04 7.65 -13.30
CA THR A 41 -9.52 8.24 -14.57
C THR A 41 -9.62 9.76 -14.46
N ASP A 42 -10.30 10.29 -13.44
CA ASP A 42 -10.45 11.73 -13.23
C ASP A 42 -9.12 12.44 -13.04
N LEU A 43 -8.21 11.85 -12.22
CA LEU A 43 -6.87 12.41 -12.03
C LEU A 43 -6.06 12.42 -13.33
N ASN A 44 -6.16 11.38 -14.13
CA ASN A 44 -5.45 11.28 -15.41
C ASN A 44 -6.00 12.29 -16.44
N GLU A 45 -7.31 12.37 -16.61
CA GLU A 45 -7.96 13.30 -17.55
C GLU A 45 -7.67 14.77 -17.22
N ARG A 46 -7.45 15.07 -15.94
CA ARG A 46 -7.13 16.42 -15.45
C ARG A 46 -5.64 16.71 -15.36
N GLY A 47 -4.77 15.76 -15.75
CA GLY A 47 -3.32 15.89 -15.65
C GLY A 47 -2.79 15.97 -14.21
N LEU A 48 -3.60 15.57 -13.24
CA LEU A 48 -3.20 15.58 -11.81
C LEU A 48 -2.47 14.30 -11.40
N LEU A 49 -2.62 13.21 -12.16
CA LEU A 49 -1.99 11.92 -11.83
C LEU A 49 -0.47 11.99 -11.89
N ASP A 50 0.10 12.82 -12.77
CA ASP A 50 1.55 13.00 -12.91
C ASP A 50 2.22 13.52 -11.62
N THR A 51 1.48 14.30 -10.84
CA THR A 51 1.97 14.93 -9.60
C THR A 51 1.29 14.42 -8.34
N THR A 52 0.48 13.37 -8.45
CA THR A 52 -0.26 12.79 -7.33
C THR A 52 0.03 11.30 -7.22
N ILE A 53 0.60 10.88 -6.10
CA ILE A 53 0.76 9.47 -5.78
C ILE A 53 -0.57 8.95 -5.20
N VAL A 54 -1.16 7.97 -5.85
CA VAL A 54 -2.30 7.20 -5.32
C VAL A 54 -1.78 5.88 -4.80
N TRP A 55 -2.05 5.60 -3.54
CA TRP A 55 -1.65 4.37 -2.87
C TRP A 55 -2.86 3.70 -2.25
N LEU A 56 -3.03 2.40 -2.53
CA LEU A 56 -4.06 1.55 -1.94
C LEU A 56 -3.41 0.32 -1.32
N SER A 57 -3.64 0.09 -0.05
CA SER A 57 -3.13 -1.07 0.68
C SER A 57 -3.99 -1.39 1.90
N GLY A 58 -3.98 -2.64 2.33
CA GLY A 58 -4.28 -3.02 3.71
C GLY A 58 -3.01 -3.08 4.55
N GLU A 59 -3.18 -3.37 5.84
CA GLU A 59 -2.08 -3.52 6.80
C GLU A 59 -1.31 -4.84 6.61
N PHE A 60 -1.97 -5.89 6.15
CA PHE A 60 -1.43 -7.21 5.81
C PHE A 60 -2.41 -8.00 4.92
N GLY A 61 -2.01 -9.21 4.50
CA GLY A 61 -2.81 -10.09 3.67
C GLY A 61 -3.74 -11.02 4.46
N ARG A 62 -4.32 -11.96 3.72
CA ARG A 62 -5.18 -13.02 4.26
C ARG A 62 -4.59 -14.38 3.91
N VAL A 63 -4.70 -15.34 4.85
CA VAL A 63 -4.21 -16.71 4.68
C VAL A 63 -4.68 -17.28 3.33
N PRO A 64 -3.77 -17.82 2.48
CA PRO A 64 -4.14 -18.40 1.19
C PRO A 64 -5.11 -19.58 1.35
N LYS A 65 -4.88 -20.40 2.37
CA LYS A 65 -5.73 -21.55 2.68
C LYS A 65 -7.05 -21.11 3.30
N VAL A 66 -8.13 -21.46 2.62
CA VAL A 66 -9.50 -21.19 3.07
C VAL A 66 -9.89 -22.14 4.20
N ASP A 67 -10.37 -21.60 5.31
CA ASP A 67 -10.92 -22.40 6.42
C ASP A 67 -12.36 -22.82 6.12
N ARG A 68 -12.56 -24.12 5.93
CA ARG A 68 -13.86 -24.71 5.56
C ARG A 68 -14.62 -25.27 6.75
N GLN A 69 -14.11 -25.12 7.98
CA GLN A 69 -14.83 -25.56 9.16
C GLN A 69 -16.17 -24.81 9.28
N PRO A 70 -17.23 -25.45 9.82
CA PRO A 70 -18.58 -24.86 9.83
C PRO A 70 -18.66 -23.47 10.48
N GLN A 71 -17.89 -23.25 11.56
CA GLN A 71 -17.86 -21.96 12.26
C GLN A 71 -17.25 -20.82 11.43
N TRP A 72 -16.38 -21.14 10.47
CA TRP A 72 -15.69 -20.16 9.61
C TRP A 72 -16.29 -20.07 8.21
N ASN A 73 -16.88 -21.17 7.72
CA ASN A 73 -17.60 -21.26 6.45
C ASN A 73 -16.91 -20.49 5.31
N GLY A 74 -15.68 -20.83 5.02
CA GLY A 74 -14.89 -20.18 3.97
C GLY A 74 -14.18 -18.90 4.43
N GLY A 75 -13.83 -18.81 5.70
CA GLY A 75 -13.05 -17.71 6.26
C GLY A 75 -11.58 -17.72 5.86
N ARG A 76 -10.94 -16.57 6.00
CA ARG A 76 -9.50 -16.37 5.82
C ARG A 76 -8.96 -15.48 6.94
N ASN A 77 -8.02 -15.99 7.70
CA ASN A 77 -7.40 -15.28 8.82
C ASN A 77 -6.31 -14.30 8.34
N HIS A 78 -5.76 -13.53 9.27
CA HIS A 78 -4.66 -12.60 9.02
C HIS A 78 -3.40 -13.32 8.55
N PHE A 79 -2.69 -12.72 7.61
CA PHE A 79 -1.46 -13.28 7.05
C PHE A 79 -0.46 -12.18 6.65
N PRO A 80 0.48 -11.84 7.56
CA PRO A 80 1.40 -10.73 7.33
C PRO A 80 2.56 -11.05 6.37
N ARG A 81 2.75 -12.31 5.98
CA ARG A 81 3.92 -12.74 5.20
C ARG A 81 3.87 -12.32 3.74
N CYS A 82 2.67 -12.31 3.14
CA CYS A 82 2.46 -11.91 1.76
C CYS A 82 1.18 -11.11 1.63
N PHE A 83 1.26 -9.95 1.02
CA PHE A 83 0.12 -9.12 0.64
C PHE A 83 0.50 -8.23 -0.54
N SER A 84 -0.46 -7.59 -1.13
CA SER A 84 -0.27 -6.72 -2.28
C SER A 84 -0.69 -5.29 -1.96
N ALA A 85 -0.01 -4.35 -2.59
CA ALA A 85 -0.38 -2.94 -2.61
C ALA A 85 -0.46 -2.46 -4.06
N LEU A 86 -1.23 -1.42 -4.31
CA LEU A 86 -1.30 -0.74 -5.58
C LEU A 86 -0.73 0.66 -5.43
N VAL A 87 0.05 1.10 -6.42
CA VAL A 87 0.48 2.49 -6.55
C VAL A 87 0.24 2.99 -7.97
N ALA A 88 -0.08 4.26 -8.10
CA ALA A 88 -0.24 4.92 -9.39
C ALA A 88 0.16 6.39 -9.30
N GLY A 89 0.61 6.95 -10.41
CA GLY A 89 0.94 8.36 -10.54
C GLY A 89 2.18 8.82 -9.76
N GLY A 90 2.41 10.12 -9.70
CA GLY A 90 3.47 10.76 -8.93
C GLY A 90 4.88 10.24 -9.21
N GLY A 91 5.19 9.83 -10.45
CA GLY A 91 6.49 9.28 -10.84
C GLY A 91 6.58 7.75 -10.82
N PHE A 92 5.53 7.02 -10.44
CA PHE A 92 5.48 5.57 -10.64
C PHE A 92 5.09 5.21 -12.08
N LYS A 93 5.84 4.28 -12.68
CA LYS A 93 5.50 3.66 -13.97
C LYS A 93 4.35 2.69 -13.82
N GLY A 94 3.24 2.94 -14.49
CA GLY A 94 2.09 2.05 -14.52
C GLY A 94 2.33 0.75 -15.29
N GLY A 95 1.43 -0.23 -15.12
CA GLY A 95 1.44 -1.50 -15.84
C GLY A 95 2.54 -2.48 -15.40
N GLN A 96 3.18 -2.25 -14.27
CA GLN A 96 4.25 -3.09 -13.73
C GLN A 96 3.77 -3.91 -12.54
N VAL A 97 4.37 -5.08 -12.36
CA VAL A 97 4.23 -5.90 -11.16
C VAL A 97 5.60 -6.11 -10.57
N VAL A 98 5.80 -5.74 -9.31
CA VAL A 98 7.04 -5.92 -8.56
C VAL A 98 6.83 -6.93 -7.45
N GLY A 99 7.72 -7.91 -7.39
CA GLY A 99 7.65 -9.00 -6.43
C GLY A 99 6.79 -10.16 -6.91
N LYS A 100 7.07 -11.32 -6.36
CA LYS A 100 6.36 -12.56 -6.64
C LYS A 100 6.35 -13.47 -5.43
N SER A 101 5.19 -14.02 -5.12
CA SER A 101 5.06 -15.09 -4.13
C SER A 101 5.40 -16.46 -4.72
N ASP A 102 5.58 -17.45 -3.85
CA ASP A 102 5.60 -18.84 -4.25
C ASP A 102 4.22 -19.30 -4.74
N GLU A 103 4.12 -20.56 -5.18
CA GLU A 103 2.91 -21.13 -5.76
C GLU A 103 1.78 -21.27 -4.74
N THR A 104 2.10 -21.36 -3.47
CA THR A 104 1.13 -21.47 -2.36
C THR A 104 0.77 -20.12 -1.75
N THR A 105 1.49 -19.07 -2.15
CA THR A 105 1.37 -17.71 -1.60
C THR A 105 1.76 -17.64 -0.10
N ASP A 106 2.51 -18.64 0.38
CA ASP A 106 2.95 -18.68 1.77
C ASP A 106 4.19 -17.81 2.04
N HIS A 107 5.04 -17.63 1.02
CA HIS A 107 6.27 -16.86 1.09
C HIS A 107 6.51 -16.03 -0.18
N TRP A 108 7.34 -15.00 -0.05
CA TRP A 108 7.89 -14.31 -1.22
C TRP A 108 8.94 -15.22 -1.91
N LYS A 109 8.99 -15.17 -3.22
CA LYS A 109 9.92 -15.94 -4.06
C LYS A 109 10.93 -15.05 -4.75
N GLU A 110 10.49 -13.95 -5.32
CA GLU A 110 11.32 -13.03 -6.10
C GLU A 110 11.06 -11.59 -5.68
N ARG A 111 12.11 -10.77 -5.62
CA ARG A 111 12.04 -9.33 -5.38
C ARG A 111 11.03 -8.94 -4.27
N PRO A 112 11.28 -9.30 -3.02
CA PRO A 112 10.39 -8.89 -1.93
C PRO A 112 10.36 -7.37 -1.80
N VAL A 113 9.18 -6.85 -1.43
CA VAL A 113 8.97 -5.44 -1.11
C VAL A 113 8.51 -5.37 0.34
N THR A 114 9.31 -4.79 1.20
CA THR A 114 8.93 -4.57 2.59
C THR A 114 8.10 -3.28 2.74
N PRO A 115 7.31 -3.13 3.80
CA PRO A 115 6.62 -1.86 4.08
C PRO A 115 7.58 -0.65 4.10
N GLN A 116 8.81 -0.84 4.59
CA GLN A 116 9.85 0.18 4.62
C GLN A 116 10.33 0.57 3.22
N ASP A 117 10.54 -0.40 2.33
CA ASP A 117 10.93 -0.15 0.95
C ASP A 117 9.82 0.57 0.19
N PHE A 118 8.57 0.16 0.41
CA PHE A 118 7.40 0.75 -0.18
C PHE A 118 7.19 2.20 0.28
N LEU A 119 7.13 2.42 1.59
CA LEU A 119 6.95 3.77 2.16
C LEU A 119 8.10 4.70 1.80
N GLY A 120 9.35 4.19 1.87
CA GLY A 120 10.52 4.96 1.49
C GLY A 120 10.50 5.36 0.02
N SER A 121 9.98 4.51 -0.87
CA SER A 121 9.80 4.84 -2.29
C SER A 121 8.77 5.95 -2.49
N ILE A 122 7.66 5.92 -1.77
CA ILE A 122 6.65 6.98 -1.79
C ILE A 122 7.24 8.30 -1.28
N MET A 123 7.99 8.28 -0.17
CA MET A 123 8.63 9.47 0.39
C MET A 123 9.64 10.08 -0.59
N GLU A 124 10.49 9.25 -1.20
CA GLU A 124 11.49 9.70 -2.17
C GLU A 124 10.82 10.41 -3.37
N LEU A 125 9.76 9.83 -3.93
CA LEU A 125 9.00 10.44 -5.03
C LEU A 125 8.21 11.69 -4.59
N ALA A 126 7.82 11.77 -3.33
CA ALA A 126 7.20 12.98 -2.76
C ALA A 126 8.22 14.09 -2.42
N GLY A 127 9.51 13.90 -2.74
CA GLY A 127 10.57 14.86 -2.50
C GLY A 127 11.09 14.88 -1.05
N VAL A 128 10.76 13.86 -0.27
CA VAL A 128 11.27 13.68 1.10
C VAL A 128 12.35 12.61 1.07
N ASP A 129 13.59 12.97 1.43
CA ASP A 129 14.65 11.99 1.59
C ASP A 129 14.37 11.11 2.83
N PRO A 130 14.03 9.82 2.65
CA PRO A 130 13.71 8.95 3.77
C PRO A 130 14.94 8.55 4.60
N ASP A 131 16.14 8.83 4.13
CA ASP A 131 17.39 8.55 4.83
C ASP A 131 17.92 9.80 5.58
N ASP A 132 17.31 10.98 5.34
CA ASP A 132 17.66 12.22 6.02
C ASP A 132 16.88 12.37 7.35
N ARG A 133 17.30 13.35 8.14
CA ARG A 133 16.62 13.74 9.38
C ARG A 133 15.66 14.88 9.09
N LEU A 134 14.38 14.67 9.38
CA LEU A 134 13.43 15.76 9.37
C LEU A 134 13.82 16.81 10.43
N PRO A 135 13.74 18.11 10.09
CA PRO A 135 14.03 19.15 11.05
C PRO A 135 13.06 19.06 12.23
N ASN A 136 13.59 18.74 13.41
CA ASN A 136 12.78 18.71 14.61
C ASN A 136 12.35 20.14 14.99
N PRO A 137 11.07 20.42 15.11
CA PRO A 137 10.60 21.63 15.77
C PRO A 137 11.24 21.71 17.17
N LYS A 138 11.53 22.92 17.64
CA LYS A 138 12.22 23.12 18.94
C LYS A 138 11.56 22.41 20.11
N TRP A 139 10.25 22.17 20.05
CA TRP A 139 9.45 21.50 21.07
C TRP A 139 9.50 19.96 21.00
N LEU A 140 10.02 19.37 19.87
CA LEU A 140 10.20 17.93 19.70
C LEU A 140 11.59 17.42 20.09
N LYS A 141 12.45 18.25 20.67
CA LYS A 141 13.84 17.89 21.01
C LYS A 141 13.96 16.66 21.91
N GLU A 142 12.92 16.35 22.68
CA GLU A 142 12.89 15.23 23.60
C GLU A 142 12.58 13.87 22.95
N TYR A 143 12.11 13.86 21.69
CA TYR A 143 11.62 12.64 21.04
C TYR A 143 12.58 12.04 20.00
N GLY A 144 13.77 12.57 19.87
CA GLY A 144 14.79 12.06 18.96
C GLY A 144 14.50 12.33 17.46
N PRO A 145 15.22 11.68 16.54
CA PRO A 145 15.01 11.88 15.10
C PRO A 145 13.63 11.39 14.68
N VAL A 146 12.88 12.22 13.96
CA VAL A 146 11.52 11.94 13.49
C VAL A 146 11.48 10.82 12.45
N MET A 147 12.58 10.61 11.72
CA MET A 147 12.75 9.45 10.85
C MET A 147 13.26 8.28 11.67
N SER A 148 12.34 7.42 12.03
CA SER A 148 12.64 6.15 12.69
C SER A 148 13.46 5.24 11.76
N PRO A 149 14.30 4.36 12.31
CA PRO A 149 14.87 3.21 11.58
C PRO A 149 13.82 2.37 10.83
N ALA A 150 12.53 2.56 11.15
CA ALA A 150 11.42 1.87 10.50
C ALA A 150 11.29 2.12 8.99
N VAL A 151 11.82 3.20 8.44
CA VAL A 151 11.85 3.46 6.99
C VAL A 151 13.17 3.09 6.32
N LYS A 152 14.12 2.54 7.08
CA LYS A 152 15.36 2.07 6.49
C LYS A 152 15.07 0.92 5.51
N SER A 153 15.51 1.10 4.27
CA SER A 153 15.35 0.09 3.22
C SER A 153 15.94 -1.26 3.64
N GLN A 154 15.21 -2.33 3.40
CA GLN A 154 15.63 -3.71 3.69
C GLN A 154 15.94 -4.50 2.41
N CYS A 155 15.06 -4.42 1.41
CA CYS A 155 15.21 -5.15 0.15
C CYS A 155 15.43 -4.22 -1.05
N GLY A 156 15.45 -2.92 -0.83
CA GLY A 156 15.65 -1.89 -1.83
C GLY A 156 14.38 -1.17 -2.25
N ARG A 157 14.51 0.13 -2.50
CA ARG A 157 13.44 0.97 -3.03
C ARG A 157 12.94 0.47 -4.39
N LEU A 158 11.74 0.84 -4.77
CA LEU A 158 11.09 0.47 -6.03
C LEU A 158 11.63 1.24 -7.25
N LYS A 159 12.94 1.46 -7.33
CA LYS A 159 13.58 2.29 -8.38
C LYS A 159 13.36 1.76 -9.79
N GLU A 160 13.09 0.48 -9.94
CA GLU A 160 12.77 -0.17 -11.21
C GLU A 160 11.47 0.32 -11.83
N ILE A 161 10.57 0.89 -11.03
CA ILE A 161 9.29 1.44 -11.47
C ILE A 161 9.15 2.95 -11.26
N TYR A 162 10.27 3.67 -11.08
CA TYR A 162 10.25 5.13 -11.15
C TYR A 162 10.34 5.62 -12.60
N VAL A 163 9.73 6.79 -12.88
CA VAL A 163 9.83 7.47 -14.17
C VAL A 163 11.09 8.31 -14.23
#